data_8acaae8b5a69be76b54455501a77f1df
#
_entry.id   8acaae8b5a69be76b54455501a77f1df
#
_cell.length_a   1.000
_cell.length_b   1.000
_cell.length_c   1.000
_cell.angle_alpha   90.00
_cell.angle_beta   90.00
_cell.angle_gamma   90.00
#
_symmetry.space_group_name_H-M   'P 1'
#
loop_
_entity.id
_entity.type
_entity.pdbx_description
1 polymer ?
#
loop_
_entity_poly.entity_id
_entity_poly.type
_entity_poly.pdbx_seq_one_letter_code
_entity_poly.pdbx_strand_id
1 'polypeptide(L)'
;NKSGKGDLYVDMAEYELLTKSLRPLPEKFHGLSDQETKYRQRYVDLITNEATRETFRIRSQVVEGIRRFLADRDFMEVETPMLQVIPGGASARPFVTHHNALDIDMYLRIAPELYLKRLVVGGFDRVFEINRNFRNEGLSTRHNPEFTMIEFYQAYADYIDLMNITEDMLRTVATNVLGSPIVVNTTKDENGEVIDSVEYDFGKPFERLSMADAILKYNPEFDAAVFNDPENHFEELKAYAKQVHVKIPENCVWGPGKFLCEIFEETAEHMLIQPTFITGYPWEVSPLARRNDDNAFVTDRFEFFVGGRELANGFSELNDAQDQAERFTRQVEEKDAGDDEAMHYDEDYIRALEYGLPPTAGEGIGIDRLVMLFTDSSTIKDVILFPHMRPQAD
;
A
#
# COMPACT_ATOMS: atom_id res chain seq x y z
N ASN A 1 16.51 45.48 -18.48
CA ASN A 1 17.15 45.83 -19.74
C ASN A 1 17.06 44.68 -20.74
N LYS A 2 17.29 44.98 -22.02
CA LYS A 2 17.39 43.97 -23.09
C LYS A 2 18.77 44.04 -23.74
N SER A 3 19.37 42.87 -24.00
CA SER A 3 20.61 42.76 -24.75
C SER A 3 20.42 43.20 -26.21
N GLY A 4 21.52 43.45 -26.91
CA GLY A 4 21.48 43.73 -28.35
C GLY A 4 20.86 42.60 -29.19
N LYS A 5 20.71 41.39 -28.64
CA LYS A 5 20.01 40.20 -29.22
C LYS A 5 18.57 40.05 -28.75
N GLY A 6 18.07 40.97 -27.91
CA GLY A 6 16.72 40.96 -27.39
C GLY A 6 16.47 40.20 -26.10
N ASP A 7 17.51 39.54 -25.55
CA ASP A 7 17.40 38.78 -24.29
C ASP A 7 17.23 39.71 -23.09
N LEU A 8 16.40 39.32 -22.15
CA LEU A 8 16.24 40.04 -20.88
C LEU A 8 17.46 39.80 -19.99
N TYR A 9 18.00 40.86 -19.41
CA TYR A 9 19.00 40.81 -18.38
C TYR A 9 18.78 41.82 -17.28
N VAL A 10 19.34 41.55 -16.12
CA VAL A 10 19.32 42.46 -14.95
C VAL A 10 20.74 42.95 -14.70
N ASP A 11 20.92 44.27 -14.65
CA ASP A 11 22.17 44.87 -14.25
C ASP A 11 22.31 44.69 -12.73
N MET A 12 23.41 44.05 -12.33
CA MET A 12 23.73 43.88 -10.92
C MET A 12 24.40 45.14 -10.38
N ALA A 13 23.78 45.78 -9.42
CA ALA A 13 24.32 46.98 -8.77
C ALA A 13 25.20 46.63 -7.58
N GLU A 14 24.79 45.65 -6.79
CA GLU A 14 25.52 45.17 -5.61
C GLU A 14 25.33 43.68 -5.47
N TYR A 15 26.26 43.00 -4.81
CA TYR A 15 26.10 41.59 -4.42
C TYR A 15 26.68 41.36 -3.03
N GLU A 16 26.09 40.38 -2.34
CA GLU A 16 26.57 39.90 -1.06
C GLU A 16 26.71 38.36 -1.08
N LEU A 17 27.81 37.85 -0.56
CA LEU A 17 28.04 36.42 -0.45
C LEU A 17 27.26 35.88 0.78
N LEU A 18 26.13 35.25 0.56
CA LEU A 18 25.27 34.74 1.64
C LEU A 18 25.79 33.40 2.21
N THR A 19 26.45 32.58 1.40
CA THR A 19 27.03 31.29 1.85
C THR A 19 28.21 30.87 0.99
N LYS A 20 29.05 30.01 1.53
CA LYS A 20 30.17 29.40 0.80
C LYS A 20 29.76 28.05 0.25
N SER A 21 29.89 27.86 -1.07
CA SER A 21 29.76 26.56 -1.73
C SER A 21 31.14 26.01 -2.00
N LEU A 22 31.58 25.03 -1.17
CA LEU A 22 32.97 24.52 -1.19
C LEU A 22 33.16 23.29 -2.10
N ARG A 23 32.03 22.68 -2.56
CA ARG A 23 32.05 21.49 -3.42
C ARG A 23 31.53 21.86 -4.81
N PRO A 24 32.20 21.47 -5.90
CA PRO A 24 31.67 21.64 -7.23
C PRO A 24 30.43 20.76 -7.41
N LEU A 25 29.45 21.25 -8.19
CA LEU A 25 28.33 20.43 -8.64
C LEU A 25 28.83 19.42 -9.69
N PRO A 26 28.15 18.27 -9.84
CA PRO A 26 28.33 17.36 -10.97
C PRO A 26 28.20 18.11 -12.30
N GLU A 27 28.72 17.53 -13.40
CA GLU A 27 28.65 18.15 -14.72
C GLU A 27 27.19 18.55 -15.09
N LYS A 28 27.05 19.77 -15.58
CA LYS A 28 25.77 20.46 -15.80
C LYS A 28 24.83 19.69 -16.74
N PHE A 29 25.35 18.84 -17.62
CA PHE A 29 24.58 18.15 -18.65
C PHE A 29 24.24 16.69 -18.31
N HIS A 30 24.90 16.07 -17.34
CA HIS A 30 24.71 14.66 -16.99
C HIS A 30 24.22 14.46 -15.55
N GLY A 31 24.25 15.49 -14.68
CA GLY A 31 23.84 15.40 -13.29
C GLY A 31 24.62 14.31 -12.54
N LEU A 32 23.96 13.67 -11.56
CA LEU A 32 24.43 12.44 -10.95
C LEU A 32 24.00 11.27 -11.82
N SER A 33 24.92 10.55 -12.44
CA SER A 33 24.63 9.36 -13.26
C SER A 33 24.46 8.10 -12.43
N ASP A 34 25.13 8.04 -11.28
CA ASP A 34 25.02 6.89 -10.36
C ASP A 34 23.74 6.96 -9.51
N GLN A 35 22.92 5.95 -9.64
CA GLN A 35 21.60 5.86 -8.95
C GLN A 35 21.74 5.80 -7.42
N GLU A 36 22.76 5.09 -6.92
CA GLU A 36 22.98 5.01 -5.48
C GLU A 36 23.37 6.36 -4.89
N THR A 37 24.24 7.09 -5.59
CA THR A 37 24.65 8.44 -5.21
C THR A 37 23.48 9.41 -5.20
N LYS A 38 22.51 9.32 -6.14
CA LYS A 38 21.28 10.11 -6.13
C LYS A 38 20.48 9.92 -4.83
N TYR A 39 20.36 8.69 -4.36
CA TYR A 39 19.62 8.42 -3.12
C TYR A 39 20.38 8.88 -1.87
N ARG A 40 21.69 8.69 -1.82
CA ARG A 40 22.54 9.08 -0.67
C ARG A 40 22.77 10.57 -0.58
N GLN A 41 22.88 11.25 -1.72
CA GLN A 41 23.08 12.69 -1.83
C GLN A 41 21.86 13.37 -2.48
N ARG A 42 20.69 13.09 -1.96
CA ARG A 42 19.41 13.62 -2.50
C ARG A 42 19.43 15.15 -2.65
N TYR A 43 20.12 15.86 -1.78
CA TYR A 43 20.26 17.32 -1.87
C TYR A 43 21.02 17.74 -3.13
N VAL A 44 22.00 16.96 -3.61
CA VAL A 44 22.69 17.24 -4.88
C VAL A 44 21.80 16.87 -6.06
N ASP A 45 21.12 15.72 -6.01
CA ASP A 45 20.14 15.30 -7.02
C ASP A 45 19.05 16.35 -7.21
N LEU A 46 18.48 16.88 -6.12
CA LEU A 46 17.49 17.95 -6.16
C LEU A 46 18.01 19.26 -6.78
N ILE A 47 19.30 19.58 -6.61
CA ILE A 47 19.90 20.77 -7.25
C ILE A 47 20.04 20.58 -8.76
N THR A 48 20.38 19.37 -9.20
CA THR A 48 20.81 19.10 -10.58
C THR A 48 19.74 18.45 -11.46
N ASN A 49 18.68 17.92 -10.86
CA ASN A 49 17.66 17.13 -11.56
C ASN A 49 16.26 17.71 -11.35
N GLU A 50 15.68 18.31 -12.40
CA GLU A 50 14.33 18.87 -12.36
C GLU A 50 13.25 17.76 -12.21
N ALA A 51 13.45 16.60 -12.84
CA ALA A 51 12.50 15.50 -12.76
C ALA A 51 12.37 14.98 -11.32
N THR A 52 13.47 14.90 -10.55
CA THR A 52 13.41 14.54 -9.13
C THR A 52 12.58 15.56 -8.33
N ARG A 53 12.75 16.87 -8.58
CA ARG A 53 11.94 17.91 -7.93
C ARG A 53 10.46 17.78 -8.28
N GLU A 54 10.16 17.45 -9.54
CA GLU A 54 8.78 17.25 -9.99
C GLU A 54 8.12 16.04 -9.32
N THR A 55 8.82 14.91 -9.20
CA THR A 55 8.35 13.73 -8.46
C THR A 55 7.88 14.10 -7.04
N PHE A 56 8.69 14.88 -6.30
CA PHE A 56 8.31 15.26 -4.93
C PHE A 56 7.24 16.36 -4.87
N ARG A 57 7.12 17.19 -5.90
CA ARG A 57 6.00 18.12 -6.04
C ARG A 57 4.68 17.38 -6.27
N ILE A 58 4.68 16.40 -7.20
CA ILE A 58 3.53 15.51 -7.46
C ILE A 58 3.17 14.75 -6.18
N ARG A 59 4.14 14.17 -5.47
CA ARG A 59 3.90 13.49 -4.19
C ARG A 59 3.16 14.39 -3.19
N SER A 60 3.60 15.62 -3.03
CA SER A 60 2.97 16.58 -2.12
C SER A 60 1.53 16.89 -2.55
N GLN A 61 1.30 17.08 -3.86
CA GLN A 61 -0.02 17.34 -4.42
C GLN A 61 -0.96 16.14 -4.31
N VAL A 62 -0.46 14.92 -4.47
CA VAL A 62 -1.25 13.69 -4.27
C VAL A 62 -1.75 13.61 -2.84
N VAL A 63 -0.87 13.79 -1.86
CA VAL A 63 -1.25 13.76 -0.42
C VAL A 63 -2.25 14.87 -0.10
N GLU A 64 -2.04 16.09 -0.59
CA GLU A 64 -2.99 17.18 -0.41
C GLU A 64 -4.34 16.88 -1.08
N GLY A 65 -4.33 16.33 -2.29
CA GLY A 65 -5.53 15.97 -3.03
C GLY A 65 -6.38 14.94 -2.31
N ILE A 66 -5.76 13.90 -1.76
CA ILE A 66 -6.42 12.87 -0.94
C ILE A 66 -7.03 13.50 0.33
N ARG A 67 -6.26 14.32 1.08
CA ARG A 67 -6.77 15.03 2.27
C ARG A 67 -8.01 15.84 1.96
N ARG A 68 -7.95 16.64 0.91
CA ARG A 68 -9.08 17.47 0.50
C ARG A 68 -10.29 16.64 0.11
N PHE A 69 -10.08 15.59 -0.67
CA PHE A 69 -11.16 14.70 -1.10
C PHE A 69 -11.91 14.07 0.08
N LEU A 70 -11.18 13.62 1.10
CA LEU A 70 -11.77 13.03 2.32
C LEU A 70 -12.38 14.10 3.23
N ALA A 71 -11.71 15.24 3.44
CA ALA A 71 -12.25 16.35 4.24
C ALA A 71 -13.56 16.89 3.67
N ASP A 72 -13.68 17.00 2.33
CA ASP A 72 -14.91 17.41 1.65
C ASP A 72 -16.06 16.41 1.80
N ARG A 73 -15.78 15.22 2.34
CA ARG A 73 -16.73 14.13 2.66
C ARG A 73 -16.89 13.90 4.16
N ASP A 74 -16.55 14.90 4.98
CA ASP A 74 -16.66 14.90 6.44
C ASP A 74 -15.79 13.84 7.15
N PHE A 75 -14.70 13.39 6.52
CA PHE A 75 -13.70 12.59 7.23
C PHE A 75 -12.80 13.48 8.07
N MET A 76 -12.59 13.10 9.33
CA MET A 76 -11.68 13.77 10.25
C MET A 76 -10.29 13.16 10.18
N GLU A 77 -9.26 13.98 9.91
CA GLU A 77 -7.85 13.55 10.02
C GLU A 77 -7.48 13.44 11.50
N VAL A 78 -6.92 12.31 11.87
CA VAL A 78 -6.50 12.00 13.24
C VAL A 78 -5.06 11.51 13.28
N GLU A 79 -4.46 11.49 14.46
CA GLU A 79 -3.16 10.89 14.72
C GLU A 79 -3.31 9.83 15.80
N THR A 80 -2.77 8.63 15.54
CA THR A 80 -2.72 7.52 16.49
C THR A 80 -1.27 7.14 16.82
N PRO A 81 -1.00 6.37 17.90
CA PRO A 81 0.37 6.10 18.31
C PRO A 81 1.20 5.37 17.25
N MET A 82 2.40 5.89 16.97
CA MET A 82 3.43 5.18 16.22
C MET A 82 4.22 4.18 17.06
N LEU A 83 4.37 4.46 18.38
CA LEU A 83 4.92 3.53 19.35
C LEU A 83 3.77 2.81 20.05
N GLN A 84 3.72 1.50 19.91
CA GLN A 84 2.64 0.64 20.40
C GLN A 84 3.18 -0.41 21.36
N VAL A 85 2.39 -0.75 22.37
CA VAL A 85 2.71 -1.85 23.30
C VAL A 85 2.39 -3.20 22.63
N ILE A 86 1.34 -3.26 21.83
CA ILE A 86 0.93 -4.44 21.06
C ILE A 86 0.84 -4.01 19.59
N PRO A 87 1.67 -4.56 18.70
CA PRO A 87 1.56 -4.29 17.26
C PRO A 87 0.41 -5.13 16.68
N GLY A 88 -0.37 -4.55 15.76
CA GLY A 88 -1.49 -5.23 15.12
C GLY A 88 -2.01 -4.47 13.91
N GLY A 89 -3.08 -4.98 13.30
CA GLY A 89 -3.74 -4.37 12.14
C GLY A 89 -3.15 -4.80 10.78
N ALA A 90 -2.11 -5.63 10.77
CA ALA A 90 -1.56 -6.24 9.56
C ALA A 90 -0.73 -7.47 9.94
N SER A 91 -0.46 -8.36 8.96
CA SER A 91 0.52 -9.43 9.09
C SER A 91 1.87 -8.89 8.63
N ALA A 92 2.77 -8.61 9.57
CA ALA A 92 4.11 -8.10 9.31
C ALA A 92 5.00 -8.18 10.55
N ARG A 93 6.31 -8.29 10.33
CA ARG A 93 7.28 -8.30 11.41
C ARG A 93 7.54 -6.89 11.94
N PRO A 94 7.33 -6.59 13.24
CA PRO A 94 7.55 -5.27 13.79
C PRO A 94 9.02 -4.97 14.09
N PHE A 95 9.39 -3.68 14.13
CA PHE A 95 10.60 -3.22 14.81
C PHE A 95 10.34 -3.11 16.30
N VAL A 96 11.29 -3.58 17.11
CA VAL A 96 11.23 -3.54 18.57
C VAL A 96 12.13 -2.43 19.09
N THR A 97 11.67 -1.68 20.09
CA THR A 97 12.47 -0.70 20.85
C THR A 97 12.17 -0.85 22.33
N HIS A 98 12.98 -0.21 23.18
CA HIS A 98 12.83 -0.29 24.64
C HIS A 98 12.53 1.08 25.25
N HIS A 99 11.49 1.18 26.08
CA HIS A 99 11.14 2.39 26.82
C HIS A 99 11.83 2.39 28.18
N ASN A 100 12.97 3.07 28.30
CA ASN A 100 13.85 3.03 29.47
C ASN A 100 13.15 3.39 30.80
N ALA A 101 12.27 4.39 30.79
CA ALA A 101 11.63 4.86 32.02
C ALA A 101 10.54 3.90 32.58
N LEU A 102 9.93 3.11 31.68
CA LEU A 102 8.90 2.13 32.04
C LEU A 102 9.45 0.70 32.11
N ASP A 103 10.67 0.48 31.64
CA ASP A 103 11.33 -0.82 31.53
C ASP A 103 10.48 -1.86 30.77
N ILE A 104 9.92 -1.44 29.62
CA ILE A 104 9.09 -2.26 28.75
C ILE A 104 9.55 -2.19 27.29
N ASP A 105 9.37 -3.29 26.56
CA ASP A 105 9.51 -3.29 25.12
C ASP A 105 8.29 -2.65 24.46
N MET A 106 8.54 -1.91 23.40
CA MET A 106 7.53 -1.29 22.55
C MET A 106 7.85 -1.57 21.09
N TYR A 107 6.87 -1.37 20.25
CA TYR A 107 6.96 -1.67 18.84
C TYR A 107 6.67 -0.43 18.01
N LEU A 108 7.42 -0.24 16.91
CA LEU A 108 7.00 0.68 15.87
C LEU A 108 5.81 0.04 15.15
N ARG A 109 4.72 0.80 14.97
CA ARG A 109 3.46 0.28 14.41
C ARG A 109 3.64 -0.27 13.01
N ILE A 110 2.97 -1.38 12.73
CA ILE A 110 2.85 -1.97 11.41
C ILE A 110 1.64 -1.43 10.64
N ALA A 111 0.61 -0.97 11.39
CA ALA A 111 -0.61 -0.34 10.89
C ALA A 111 -1.29 0.48 12.01
N PRO A 112 -2.08 1.53 11.70
CA PRO A 112 -2.91 2.26 12.68
C PRO A 112 -4.29 1.63 12.90
N GLU A 113 -4.66 0.59 12.17
CA GLU A 113 -5.99 0.00 12.02
C GLU A 113 -6.75 -0.17 13.35
N LEU A 114 -6.18 -0.90 14.32
CA LEU A 114 -6.87 -1.21 15.57
C LEU A 114 -7.16 0.05 16.42
N TYR A 115 -6.33 1.10 16.29
CA TYR A 115 -6.57 2.39 16.95
C TYR A 115 -7.65 3.19 16.22
N LEU A 116 -7.67 3.21 14.89
CA LEU A 116 -8.68 3.93 14.12
C LEU A 116 -10.07 3.31 14.34
N LYS A 117 -10.17 1.98 14.42
CA LYS A 117 -11.43 1.30 14.77
C LYS A 117 -11.91 1.63 16.18
N ARG A 118 -11.01 1.77 17.16
CA ARG A 118 -11.36 2.25 18.51
C ARG A 118 -11.96 3.67 18.49
N LEU A 119 -11.51 4.54 17.58
CA LEU A 119 -12.10 5.88 17.41
C LEU A 119 -13.51 5.80 16.83
N VAL A 120 -13.77 4.85 15.94
CA VAL A 120 -15.14 4.60 15.42
C VAL A 120 -16.05 4.06 16.53
N VAL A 121 -15.57 3.12 17.37
CA VAL A 121 -16.29 2.71 18.59
C VAL A 121 -16.58 3.91 19.48
N GLY A 122 -15.65 4.86 19.58
CA GLY A 122 -15.79 6.11 20.33
C GLY A 122 -16.76 7.13 19.75
N GLY A 123 -17.35 6.86 18.57
CA GLY A 123 -18.38 7.70 17.94
C GLY A 123 -17.86 8.65 16.85
N PHE A 124 -16.65 8.45 16.35
CA PHE A 124 -16.17 9.15 15.14
C PHE A 124 -16.60 8.38 13.89
N ASP A 125 -17.64 8.85 13.21
CA ASP A 125 -18.24 8.14 12.09
C ASP A 125 -17.32 8.00 10.87
N ARG A 126 -16.40 8.97 10.66
CA ARG A 126 -15.47 9.00 9.53
C ARG A 126 -14.12 9.53 9.97
N VAL A 127 -13.11 8.69 9.90
CA VAL A 127 -11.74 9.05 10.30
C VAL A 127 -10.74 8.61 9.24
N PHE A 128 -9.63 9.33 9.14
CA PHE A 128 -8.48 8.89 8.38
C PHE A 128 -7.17 9.35 9.01
N GLU A 129 -6.10 8.66 8.68
CA GLU A 129 -4.74 9.02 9.05
C GLU A 129 -3.80 8.81 7.86
N ILE A 130 -3.00 9.81 7.51
CA ILE A 130 -1.90 9.70 6.55
C ILE A 130 -0.60 9.78 7.36
N ASN A 131 0.10 8.66 7.50
CA ASN A 131 1.29 8.63 8.33
C ASN A 131 2.22 7.47 7.97
N ARG A 132 3.31 7.31 8.74
CA ARG A 132 4.31 6.27 8.60
C ARG A 132 3.88 4.97 9.26
N ASN A 133 4.16 3.87 8.56
CA ASN A 133 4.15 2.52 9.10
C ASN A 133 5.54 1.90 8.92
N PHE A 134 5.84 0.89 9.73
CA PHE A 134 7.16 0.28 9.84
C PHE A 134 7.03 -1.23 9.75
N ARG A 135 7.74 -1.85 8.83
CA ARG A 135 7.79 -3.31 8.69
C ARG A 135 9.23 -3.77 8.61
N ASN A 136 9.66 -4.67 9.48
CA ASN A 136 11.03 -5.18 9.56
C ASN A 136 11.24 -6.33 8.56
N GLU A 137 11.13 -5.98 7.28
CA GLU A 137 11.19 -6.88 6.15
C GLU A 137 12.38 -6.52 5.24
N GLY A 138 12.55 -7.29 4.16
CA GLY A 138 13.62 -7.09 3.19
C GLY A 138 13.47 -5.80 2.38
N LEU A 139 14.59 -5.23 1.94
CA LEU A 139 14.63 -4.12 1.00
C LEU A 139 14.43 -4.61 -0.43
N SER A 140 13.49 -4.02 -1.16
CA SER A 140 13.28 -4.30 -2.58
C SER A 140 13.02 -3.03 -3.38
N THR A 141 12.72 -3.16 -4.66
CA THR A 141 12.26 -2.03 -5.49
C THR A 141 10.89 -1.51 -5.07
N ARG A 142 10.11 -2.31 -4.34
CA ARG A 142 8.73 -2.00 -3.92
C ARG A 142 8.56 -1.84 -2.40
N HIS A 143 9.58 -2.18 -1.59
CA HIS A 143 9.51 -2.19 -0.13
C HIS A 143 10.63 -1.36 0.48
N ASN A 144 10.24 -0.48 1.41
CA ASN A 144 11.12 0.27 2.29
C ASN A 144 10.63 0.04 3.72
N PRO A 145 11.52 -0.18 4.70
CA PRO A 145 11.10 -0.50 6.08
C PRO A 145 10.21 0.54 6.74
N GLU A 146 10.32 1.78 6.31
CA GLU A 146 9.48 2.91 6.68
C GLU A 146 8.79 3.44 5.42
N PHE A 147 7.45 3.47 5.42
CA PHE A 147 6.67 3.87 4.27
C PHE A 147 5.43 4.65 4.68
N THR A 148 4.82 5.38 3.74
CA THR A 148 3.62 6.17 3.98
C THR A 148 2.39 5.43 3.48
N MET A 149 1.39 5.30 4.36
CA MET A 149 0.05 4.85 4.00
C MET A 149 -0.99 5.89 4.41
N ILE A 150 -2.12 5.82 3.77
CA ILE A 150 -3.38 6.32 4.32
C ILE A 150 -4.21 5.15 4.75
N GLU A 151 -4.86 5.25 5.90
CA GLU A 151 -5.99 4.42 6.28
C GLU A 151 -7.19 5.29 6.61
N PHE A 152 -8.37 4.88 6.18
CA PHE A 152 -9.62 5.57 6.47
C PHE A 152 -10.74 4.59 6.75
N TYR A 153 -11.64 4.98 7.65
CA TYR A 153 -12.72 4.15 8.17
C TYR A 153 -14.03 4.95 8.15
N GLN A 154 -15.10 4.30 7.72
CA GLN A 154 -16.44 4.90 7.70
C GLN A 154 -17.45 3.96 8.36
N ALA A 155 -18.12 4.46 9.40
CA ALA A 155 -19.28 3.80 10.00
C ALA A 155 -20.47 3.77 9.05
N TYR A 156 -21.31 2.74 9.16
CA TYR A 156 -22.49 2.52 8.34
C TYR A 156 -22.23 2.44 6.84
N ALA A 157 -21.05 1.91 6.50
CA ALA A 157 -20.60 1.63 5.15
C ALA A 157 -20.14 0.16 5.04
N ASP A 158 -20.07 -0.34 3.81
CA ASP A 158 -19.53 -1.64 3.48
C ASP A 158 -18.34 -1.52 2.50
N TYR A 159 -17.74 -2.66 2.16
CA TYR A 159 -16.59 -2.71 1.25
C TYR A 159 -16.90 -2.20 -0.17
N ILE A 160 -18.19 -2.26 -0.61
CA ILE A 160 -18.63 -1.75 -1.91
C ILE A 160 -18.61 -0.22 -1.89
N ASP A 161 -19.03 0.40 -0.79
CA ASP A 161 -18.95 1.85 -0.60
C ASP A 161 -17.51 2.33 -0.69
N LEU A 162 -16.56 1.60 -0.07
CA LEU A 162 -15.13 1.95 -0.14
C LEU A 162 -14.57 1.80 -1.56
N MET A 163 -14.91 0.75 -2.29
CA MET A 163 -14.52 0.63 -3.71
C MET A 163 -15.01 1.83 -4.52
N ASN A 164 -16.23 2.33 -4.28
CA ASN A 164 -16.77 3.50 -4.96
C ASN A 164 -16.01 4.78 -4.55
N ILE A 165 -15.72 4.97 -3.27
CA ILE A 165 -14.95 6.10 -2.74
C ILE A 165 -13.55 6.10 -3.35
N THR A 166 -12.88 4.97 -3.38
CA THR A 166 -11.51 4.83 -3.91
C THR A 166 -11.45 5.10 -5.40
N GLU A 167 -12.41 4.58 -6.18
CA GLU A 167 -12.52 4.87 -7.61
C GLU A 167 -12.67 6.38 -7.85
N ASP A 168 -13.58 7.05 -7.14
CA ASP A 168 -13.78 8.49 -7.26
C ASP A 168 -12.57 9.29 -6.79
N MET A 169 -11.95 8.89 -5.69
CA MET A 169 -10.77 9.56 -5.14
C MET A 169 -9.59 9.51 -6.09
N LEU A 170 -9.24 8.32 -6.57
CA LEU A 170 -8.09 8.13 -7.45
C LEU A 170 -8.29 8.84 -8.78
N ARG A 171 -9.50 8.77 -9.37
CA ARG A 171 -9.87 9.53 -10.59
C ARG A 171 -9.73 11.03 -10.38
N THR A 172 -10.24 11.53 -9.26
CA THR A 172 -10.18 12.96 -8.91
C THR A 172 -8.76 13.45 -8.71
N VAL A 173 -7.95 12.69 -7.94
CA VAL A 173 -6.56 13.05 -7.64
C VAL A 173 -5.72 12.98 -8.91
N ALA A 174 -5.83 11.93 -9.73
CA ALA A 174 -5.11 11.83 -11.00
C ALA A 174 -5.43 13.02 -11.91
N THR A 175 -6.72 13.33 -12.08
CA THR A 175 -7.16 14.47 -12.92
C THR A 175 -6.62 15.81 -12.42
N ASN A 176 -6.69 16.06 -11.11
CA ASN A 176 -6.28 17.34 -10.54
C ASN A 176 -4.76 17.52 -10.49
N VAL A 177 -4.01 16.46 -10.25
CA VAL A 177 -2.55 16.52 -10.09
C VAL A 177 -1.83 16.40 -11.43
N LEU A 178 -2.27 15.48 -12.31
CA LEU A 178 -1.62 15.20 -13.58
C LEU A 178 -2.28 15.91 -14.77
N GLY A 179 -3.46 16.54 -14.55
CA GLY A 179 -4.25 17.16 -15.63
C GLY A 179 -4.99 16.15 -16.51
N SER A 180 -4.96 14.85 -16.19
CA SER A 180 -5.59 13.77 -16.95
C SER A 180 -5.90 12.59 -16.01
N PRO A 181 -7.03 11.88 -16.21
CA PRO A 181 -7.27 10.61 -15.52
C PRO A 181 -6.47 9.44 -16.13
N ILE A 182 -5.77 9.67 -17.25
CA ILE A 182 -4.91 8.66 -17.88
C ILE A 182 -3.49 8.85 -17.35
N VAL A 183 -2.95 7.80 -16.74
CA VAL A 183 -1.57 7.72 -16.22
C VAL A 183 -0.76 6.87 -17.20
N VAL A 184 0.43 7.34 -17.57
CA VAL A 184 1.31 6.62 -18.50
C VAL A 184 2.59 6.25 -17.79
N ASN A 185 2.91 4.97 -17.79
CA ASN A 185 4.22 4.49 -17.36
C ASN A 185 5.02 3.94 -18.55
N THR A 186 6.33 4.13 -18.48
CA THR A 186 7.25 3.79 -19.57
C THR A 186 8.27 2.75 -19.12
N THR A 187 8.63 1.87 -20.06
CA THR A 187 9.81 1.03 -19.92
C THR A 187 10.93 1.64 -20.75
N LYS A 188 12.11 1.80 -20.15
CA LYS A 188 13.28 2.40 -20.81
C LYS A 188 14.39 1.36 -20.95
N ASP A 189 15.15 1.45 -22.03
CA ASP A 189 16.36 0.66 -22.25
C ASP A 189 17.55 1.18 -21.41
N GLU A 190 18.70 0.53 -21.54
CA GLU A 190 19.95 0.91 -20.84
C GLU A 190 20.45 2.33 -21.23
N ASN A 191 20.01 2.86 -22.36
CA ASN A 191 20.35 4.21 -22.82
C ASN A 191 19.35 5.27 -22.35
N GLY A 192 18.25 4.85 -21.69
CA GLY A 192 17.15 5.71 -21.25
C GLY A 192 16.12 6.01 -22.32
N GLU A 193 16.15 5.31 -23.47
CA GLU A 193 15.15 5.44 -24.53
C GLU A 193 13.90 4.64 -24.17
N VAL A 194 12.71 5.21 -24.42
CA VAL A 194 11.43 4.54 -24.18
C VAL A 194 11.25 3.44 -25.22
N ILE A 195 11.16 2.18 -24.75
CA ILE A 195 10.95 1.00 -25.59
C ILE A 195 9.51 0.44 -25.49
N ASP A 196 8.79 0.80 -24.43
CA ASP A 196 7.39 0.42 -24.23
C ASP A 196 6.68 1.43 -23.33
N SER A 197 5.35 1.51 -23.43
CA SER A 197 4.52 2.35 -22.59
C SER A 197 3.17 1.71 -22.31
N VAL A 198 2.70 1.84 -21.06
CA VAL A 198 1.39 1.35 -20.65
C VAL A 198 0.56 2.52 -20.15
N GLU A 199 -0.67 2.62 -20.63
CA GLU A 199 -1.66 3.59 -20.18
C GLU A 199 -2.60 2.94 -19.15
N TYR A 200 -2.77 3.58 -17.99
CA TYR A 200 -3.75 3.19 -16.98
C TYR A 200 -4.88 4.23 -16.97
N ASP A 201 -6.08 3.81 -17.30
CA ASP A 201 -7.23 4.69 -17.49
C ASP A 201 -8.12 4.73 -16.23
N PHE A 202 -7.86 5.69 -15.35
CA PHE A 202 -8.70 5.97 -14.17
C PHE A 202 -10.00 6.68 -14.52
N GLY A 203 -10.18 7.12 -15.76
CA GLY A 203 -11.41 7.76 -16.23
C GLY A 203 -12.56 6.80 -16.48
N LYS A 204 -12.27 5.54 -16.74
CA LYS A 204 -13.27 4.46 -16.92
C LYS A 204 -13.69 3.86 -15.57
N PRO A 205 -14.85 3.18 -15.51
CA PRO A 205 -15.19 2.35 -14.37
C PRO A 205 -14.13 1.27 -14.14
N PHE A 206 -13.72 1.09 -12.88
CA PHE A 206 -12.75 0.06 -12.54
C PHE A 206 -13.38 -1.33 -12.63
N GLU A 207 -12.63 -2.30 -13.15
CA GLU A 207 -13.10 -3.68 -13.21
C GLU A 207 -13.25 -4.25 -11.79
N ARG A 208 -14.28 -5.10 -11.58
CA ARG A 208 -14.53 -5.77 -10.30
C ARG A 208 -14.69 -7.26 -10.59
N LEU A 209 -13.78 -8.06 -10.06
CA LEU A 209 -13.76 -9.51 -10.22
C LEU A 209 -13.66 -10.18 -8.85
N SER A 210 -14.31 -11.35 -8.69
CA SER A 210 -13.93 -12.22 -7.59
C SER A 210 -12.55 -12.82 -7.83
N MET A 211 -11.88 -13.28 -6.78
CA MET A 211 -10.59 -13.98 -6.92
C MET A 211 -10.72 -15.22 -7.82
N ALA A 212 -11.80 -15.99 -7.65
CA ALA A 212 -12.10 -17.14 -8.50
C ALA A 212 -12.29 -16.74 -9.99
N ASP A 213 -13.08 -15.67 -10.24
CA ASP A 213 -13.29 -15.18 -11.61
C ASP A 213 -11.98 -14.66 -12.24
N ALA A 214 -11.12 -14.00 -11.47
CA ALA A 214 -9.83 -13.54 -11.95
C ALA A 214 -8.91 -14.71 -12.33
N ILE A 215 -8.81 -15.74 -11.48
CA ILE A 215 -8.05 -16.95 -11.80
C ILE A 215 -8.58 -17.59 -13.08
N LEU A 216 -9.86 -17.80 -13.19
CA LEU A 216 -10.49 -18.45 -14.37
C LEU A 216 -10.40 -17.60 -15.64
N LYS A 217 -10.43 -16.26 -15.53
CA LYS A 217 -10.27 -15.34 -16.65
C LYS A 217 -8.90 -15.50 -17.32
N TYR A 218 -7.85 -15.69 -16.53
CA TYR A 218 -6.47 -15.80 -17.01
C TYR A 218 -6.00 -17.25 -17.18
N ASN A 219 -6.75 -18.24 -16.69
CA ASN A 219 -6.50 -19.66 -16.83
C ASN A 219 -7.79 -20.40 -17.27
N PRO A 220 -8.23 -20.18 -18.51
CA PRO A 220 -9.51 -20.71 -19.00
C PRO A 220 -9.56 -22.24 -19.08
N GLU A 221 -8.42 -22.92 -18.96
CA GLU A 221 -8.33 -24.38 -18.92
C GLU A 221 -8.63 -24.96 -17.52
N PHE A 222 -8.74 -24.14 -16.48
CA PHE A 222 -9.03 -24.61 -15.13
C PHE A 222 -10.51 -24.92 -14.95
N ASP A 223 -10.82 -25.92 -14.13
CA ASP A 223 -12.19 -26.27 -13.82
C ASP A 223 -12.81 -25.27 -12.83
N ALA A 224 -13.82 -24.54 -13.29
CA ALA A 224 -14.51 -23.53 -12.49
C ALA A 224 -15.13 -24.13 -11.19
N ALA A 225 -15.50 -25.41 -11.15
CA ALA A 225 -16.06 -26.04 -9.96
C ALA A 225 -15.06 -26.01 -8.79
N VAL A 226 -13.77 -26.19 -9.07
CA VAL A 226 -12.70 -26.22 -8.06
C VAL A 226 -12.52 -24.84 -7.41
N PHE A 227 -12.57 -23.77 -8.20
CA PHE A 227 -12.33 -22.40 -7.71
C PHE A 227 -13.59 -21.76 -7.09
N ASN A 228 -14.77 -22.24 -7.43
CA ASN A 228 -16.03 -21.80 -6.82
C ASN A 228 -16.39 -22.56 -5.54
N ASP A 229 -15.81 -23.73 -5.32
CA ASP A 229 -16.01 -24.56 -4.11
C ASP A 229 -14.71 -25.22 -3.68
N PRO A 230 -13.69 -24.41 -3.26
CA PRO A 230 -12.35 -24.91 -2.97
C PRO A 230 -12.29 -25.83 -1.73
N GLU A 231 -13.25 -25.74 -0.80
CA GLU A 231 -13.31 -26.62 0.37
C GLU A 231 -13.62 -28.07 -0.04
N ASN A 232 -14.61 -28.28 -0.91
CA ASN A 232 -14.99 -29.60 -1.39
C ASN A 232 -14.04 -30.16 -2.47
N HIS A 233 -13.23 -29.30 -3.09
CA HIS A 233 -12.27 -29.64 -4.15
C HIS A 233 -10.82 -29.42 -3.72
N PHE A 234 -10.49 -29.62 -2.45
CA PHE A 234 -9.21 -29.23 -1.89
C PHE A 234 -8.01 -29.99 -2.50
N GLU A 235 -8.16 -31.29 -2.84
CA GLU A 235 -7.09 -32.07 -3.45
C GLU A 235 -6.83 -31.62 -4.90
N GLU A 236 -7.86 -31.27 -5.65
CA GLU A 236 -7.75 -30.71 -6.99
C GLU A 236 -7.08 -29.33 -6.96
N LEU A 237 -7.46 -28.48 -5.98
CA LEU A 237 -6.84 -27.18 -5.77
C LEU A 237 -5.33 -27.29 -5.50
N LYS A 238 -4.91 -28.24 -4.66
CA LYS A 238 -3.49 -28.55 -4.43
C LYS A 238 -2.77 -29.03 -5.71
N ALA A 239 -3.49 -29.79 -6.55
CA ALA A 239 -2.93 -30.23 -7.82
C ALA A 239 -2.70 -29.05 -8.78
N TYR A 240 -3.64 -28.10 -8.85
CA TYR A 240 -3.46 -26.86 -9.62
C TYR A 240 -2.32 -26.00 -9.08
N ALA A 241 -2.19 -25.83 -7.76
CA ALA A 241 -1.10 -25.08 -7.15
C ALA A 241 0.28 -25.65 -7.56
N LYS A 242 0.42 -26.99 -7.59
CA LYS A 242 1.64 -27.65 -8.08
C LYS A 242 1.85 -27.45 -9.58
N GLN A 243 0.78 -27.50 -10.37
CA GLN A 243 0.83 -27.31 -11.83
C GLN A 243 1.34 -25.92 -12.20
N VAL A 244 0.93 -24.88 -11.44
CA VAL A 244 1.35 -23.49 -11.66
C VAL A 244 2.60 -23.09 -10.87
N HIS A 245 3.29 -24.07 -10.28
CA HIS A 245 4.57 -23.90 -9.58
C HIS A 245 4.53 -23.04 -8.30
N VAL A 246 3.39 -22.98 -7.61
CA VAL A 246 3.31 -22.41 -6.27
C VAL A 246 4.36 -23.03 -5.34
N LYS A 247 5.10 -22.20 -4.63
CA LYS A 247 6.14 -22.63 -3.67
C LYS A 247 5.52 -23.09 -2.38
N ILE A 248 5.18 -24.39 -2.31
CA ILE A 248 4.56 -24.98 -1.13
C ILE A 248 5.65 -25.36 -0.11
N PRO A 249 5.60 -24.88 1.15
CA PRO A 249 6.54 -25.26 2.20
C PRO A 249 6.54 -26.77 2.47
N GLU A 250 7.68 -27.35 2.90
CA GLU A 250 7.80 -28.79 3.20
C GLU A 250 6.80 -29.25 4.28
N ASN A 251 6.55 -28.42 5.30
CA ASN A 251 5.61 -28.69 6.40
C ASN A 251 4.33 -27.83 6.24
N CYS A 252 3.79 -27.79 5.02
CA CYS A 252 2.64 -26.95 4.68
C CYS A 252 1.39 -27.38 5.48
N VAL A 253 0.84 -26.42 6.23
CA VAL A 253 -0.44 -26.54 6.96
C VAL A 253 -1.54 -25.66 6.35
N TRP A 254 -1.33 -25.16 5.15
CA TRP A 254 -2.27 -24.27 4.49
C TRP A 254 -3.62 -24.93 4.23
N GLY A 255 -4.69 -24.20 4.50
CA GLY A 255 -6.04 -24.56 4.11
C GLY A 255 -6.37 -24.18 2.65
N PRO A 256 -7.58 -24.48 2.19
CA PRO A 256 -8.02 -24.19 0.81
C PRO A 256 -7.97 -22.70 0.48
N GLY A 257 -8.22 -21.83 1.45
CA GLY A 257 -8.17 -20.39 1.25
C GLY A 257 -6.78 -19.88 0.93
N LYS A 258 -5.75 -20.34 1.66
CA LYS A 258 -4.36 -19.93 1.37
C LYS A 258 -3.90 -20.47 0.01
N PHE A 259 -4.24 -21.73 -0.36
CA PHE A 259 -3.93 -22.25 -1.69
C PHE A 259 -4.58 -21.46 -2.81
N LEU A 260 -5.83 -21.00 -2.62
CA LEU A 260 -6.53 -20.17 -3.59
C LEU A 260 -5.80 -18.84 -3.81
N CYS A 261 -5.36 -18.18 -2.73
CA CYS A 261 -4.59 -16.94 -2.80
C CYS A 261 -3.26 -17.13 -3.54
N GLU A 262 -2.49 -18.15 -3.20
CA GLU A 262 -1.20 -18.43 -3.84
C GLU A 262 -1.35 -18.71 -5.35
N ILE A 263 -2.41 -19.43 -5.76
CA ILE A 263 -2.71 -19.62 -7.19
C ILE A 263 -3.06 -18.29 -7.86
N PHE A 264 -3.83 -17.43 -7.20
CA PHE A 264 -4.16 -16.11 -7.71
C PHE A 264 -2.90 -15.25 -7.88
N GLU A 265 -2.04 -15.17 -6.88
CA GLU A 265 -0.80 -14.41 -6.92
C GLU A 265 0.13 -14.88 -8.06
N GLU A 266 0.25 -16.19 -8.23
CA GLU A 266 1.12 -16.78 -9.26
C GLU A 266 0.55 -16.60 -10.67
N THR A 267 -0.79 -16.67 -10.87
CA THR A 267 -1.37 -16.81 -12.22
C THR A 267 -2.16 -15.60 -12.71
N ALA A 268 -2.72 -14.79 -11.83
CA ALA A 268 -3.66 -13.73 -12.19
C ALA A 268 -3.22 -12.32 -11.78
N GLU A 269 -2.56 -12.14 -10.64
CA GLU A 269 -2.20 -10.82 -10.11
C GLU A 269 -1.42 -9.97 -11.12
N HIS A 270 -0.36 -10.53 -11.68
CA HIS A 270 0.50 -9.83 -12.64
C HIS A 270 -0.18 -9.47 -13.95
N MET A 271 -1.36 -10.05 -14.25
CA MET A 271 -2.19 -9.77 -15.43
C MET A 271 -3.18 -8.61 -15.21
N LEU A 272 -3.32 -8.11 -13.99
CA LEU A 272 -4.23 -7.01 -13.63
C LEU A 272 -3.62 -5.65 -14.02
N ILE A 273 -3.58 -5.37 -15.31
CA ILE A 273 -2.91 -4.16 -15.83
C ILE A 273 -3.75 -2.90 -15.60
N GLN A 274 -5.04 -2.94 -15.96
CA GLN A 274 -5.94 -1.80 -15.77
C GLN A 274 -6.47 -1.75 -14.31
N PRO A 275 -6.95 -0.59 -13.84
CA PRO A 275 -7.52 -0.45 -12.51
C PRO A 275 -8.59 -1.52 -12.24
N THR A 276 -8.32 -2.43 -11.30
CA THR A 276 -9.15 -3.60 -11.02
C THR A 276 -9.26 -3.86 -9.53
N PHE A 277 -10.47 -4.05 -9.03
CA PHE A 277 -10.74 -4.57 -7.70
C PHE A 277 -10.90 -6.08 -7.75
N ILE A 278 -10.20 -6.78 -6.87
CA ILE A 278 -10.38 -8.22 -6.63
C ILE A 278 -11.11 -8.39 -5.31
N THR A 279 -12.20 -9.14 -5.31
CA THR A 279 -13.06 -9.40 -4.15
C THR A 279 -13.09 -10.88 -3.81
N GLY A 280 -13.77 -11.26 -2.70
CA GLY A 280 -13.95 -12.66 -2.34
C GLY A 280 -12.69 -13.33 -1.80
N TYR A 281 -11.92 -12.60 -1.02
CA TYR A 281 -10.76 -13.14 -0.29
C TYR A 281 -11.22 -14.15 0.77
N PRO A 282 -10.57 -15.32 0.85
CA PRO A 282 -10.88 -16.31 1.88
C PRO A 282 -10.73 -15.78 3.30
N TRP A 283 -11.60 -16.24 4.21
CA TRP A 283 -11.53 -15.85 5.62
C TRP A 283 -10.25 -16.28 6.31
N GLU A 284 -9.63 -17.37 5.87
CA GLU A 284 -8.36 -17.88 6.40
C GLU A 284 -7.22 -16.84 6.32
N VAL A 285 -7.22 -16.00 5.29
CA VAL A 285 -6.20 -14.97 5.04
C VAL A 285 -6.69 -13.56 5.34
N SER A 286 -7.83 -13.43 6.03
CA SER A 286 -8.51 -12.15 6.26
C SER A 286 -8.96 -12.02 7.73
N PRO A 287 -8.02 -11.99 8.70
CA PRO A 287 -8.33 -12.13 10.13
C PRO A 287 -9.13 -10.98 10.73
N LEU A 288 -9.21 -9.82 10.07
CA LEU A 288 -9.89 -8.62 10.55
C LEU A 288 -11.14 -8.28 9.73
N ALA A 289 -11.38 -9.02 8.63
CA ALA A 289 -12.51 -8.78 7.73
C ALA A 289 -13.75 -9.61 8.13
N ARG A 290 -14.93 -9.01 7.95
CA ARG A 290 -16.21 -9.67 8.13
C ARG A 290 -16.40 -10.77 7.10
N ARG A 291 -16.90 -11.93 7.52
CA ARG A 291 -17.31 -12.98 6.59
C ARG A 291 -18.54 -12.54 5.79
N ASN A 292 -18.58 -12.97 4.53
CA ASN A 292 -19.73 -12.76 3.69
C ASN A 292 -20.93 -13.58 4.18
N ASP A 293 -22.15 -12.98 4.15
CA ASP A 293 -23.36 -13.63 4.68
C ASP A 293 -23.85 -14.79 3.79
N ASP A 294 -23.60 -14.69 2.47
CA ASP A 294 -24.06 -15.68 1.50
C ASP A 294 -23.04 -16.80 1.28
N ASN A 295 -21.75 -16.53 1.50
CA ASN A 295 -20.66 -17.49 1.34
C ASN A 295 -19.64 -17.33 2.47
N ALA A 296 -19.76 -18.16 3.51
CA ALA A 296 -18.91 -18.12 4.70
C ALA A 296 -17.43 -18.46 4.44
N PHE A 297 -17.08 -19.01 3.28
CA PHE A 297 -15.69 -19.25 2.87
C PHE A 297 -14.93 -17.96 2.56
N VAL A 298 -15.62 -16.92 2.09
CA VAL A 298 -15.01 -15.64 1.74
C VAL A 298 -15.40 -14.54 2.73
N THR A 299 -14.67 -13.44 2.65
CA THR A 299 -14.92 -12.20 3.39
C THR A 299 -15.38 -11.08 2.46
N ASP A 300 -16.02 -10.07 3.02
CA ASP A 300 -16.37 -8.81 2.36
C ASP A 300 -15.10 -7.92 2.27
N ARG A 301 -14.09 -8.40 1.53
CA ARG A 301 -12.77 -7.78 1.35
C ARG A 301 -12.47 -7.61 -0.12
N PHE A 302 -11.77 -6.54 -0.44
CA PHE A 302 -11.17 -6.32 -1.74
C PHE A 302 -9.70 -5.91 -1.61
N GLU A 303 -8.97 -6.16 -2.67
CA GLU A 303 -7.70 -5.49 -2.95
C GLU A 303 -7.80 -4.79 -4.30
N PHE A 304 -7.08 -3.67 -4.44
CA PHE A 304 -7.07 -2.87 -5.64
C PHE A 304 -5.73 -2.96 -6.35
N PHE A 305 -5.76 -3.28 -7.63
CA PHE A 305 -4.59 -3.52 -8.46
C PHE A 305 -4.52 -2.58 -9.65
N VAL A 306 -3.30 -2.12 -9.98
CA VAL A 306 -2.97 -1.44 -11.23
C VAL A 306 -1.57 -1.83 -11.65
N GLY A 307 -1.39 -2.19 -12.93
CA GLY A 307 -0.09 -2.56 -13.46
C GLY A 307 0.50 -3.82 -12.80
N GLY A 308 -0.36 -4.80 -12.45
CA GLY A 308 0.04 -6.02 -11.76
C GLY A 308 0.58 -5.76 -10.35
N ARG A 309 0.08 -4.75 -9.66
CA ARG A 309 0.54 -4.35 -8.31
C ARG A 309 -0.64 -3.95 -7.43
N GLU A 310 -0.69 -4.50 -6.23
CA GLU A 310 -1.58 -4.06 -5.18
C GLU A 310 -1.25 -2.62 -4.76
N LEU A 311 -2.27 -1.76 -4.75
CA LEU A 311 -2.20 -0.37 -4.27
C LEU A 311 -3.02 -0.14 -3.00
N ALA A 312 -4.12 -0.89 -2.82
CA ALA A 312 -5.00 -0.74 -1.68
C ALA A 312 -5.61 -2.08 -1.26
N ASN A 313 -6.00 -2.16 0.01
CA ASN A 313 -6.70 -3.27 0.63
C ASN A 313 -7.78 -2.70 1.54
N GLY A 314 -9.03 -3.18 1.41
CA GLY A 314 -10.15 -2.71 2.21
C GLY A 314 -11.20 -3.78 2.42
N PHE A 315 -12.00 -3.63 3.48
CA PHE A 315 -13.02 -4.61 3.83
C PHE A 315 -14.11 -4.02 4.73
N SER A 316 -15.26 -4.73 4.74
CA SER A 316 -16.22 -4.58 5.84
C SER A 316 -15.58 -5.16 7.10
N GLU A 317 -15.54 -4.36 8.17
CA GLU A 317 -14.84 -4.71 9.40
C GLU A 317 -15.54 -5.83 10.15
N LEU A 318 -14.76 -6.76 10.69
CA LEU A 318 -15.27 -7.72 11.66
C LEU A 318 -15.59 -6.96 12.95
N ASN A 319 -16.88 -6.96 13.31
CA ASN A 319 -17.39 -6.27 14.50
C ASN A 319 -17.98 -7.21 15.56
N ASP A 320 -17.89 -8.53 15.36
CA ASP A 320 -18.20 -9.55 16.35
C ASP A 320 -16.99 -9.79 17.25
N ALA A 321 -17.07 -9.41 18.53
CA ALA A 321 -15.98 -9.54 19.48
C ALA A 321 -15.58 -11.01 19.73
N GLN A 322 -16.53 -11.95 19.65
CA GLN A 322 -16.24 -13.37 19.90
C GLN A 322 -15.49 -13.97 18.71
N ASP A 323 -15.98 -13.76 17.46
CA ASP A 323 -15.28 -14.21 16.25
C ASP A 323 -13.88 -13.58 16.17
N GLN A 324 -13.74 -12.28 16.51
CA GLN A 324 -12.43 -11.62 16.52
C GLN A 324 -11.47 -12.23 17.53
N ALA A 325 -11.94 -12.57 18.73
CA ALA A 325 -11.13 -13.22 19.75
C ALA A 325 -10.66 -14.62 19.31
N GLU A 326 -11.53 -15.39 18.64
CA GLU A 326 -11.18 -16.69 18.07
C GLU A 326 -10.10 -16.55 16.98
N ARG A 327 -10.22 -15.53 16.10
CA ARG A 327 -9.21 -15.29 15.05
C ARG A 327 -7.88 -14.84 15.61
N PHE A 328 -7.87 -13.97 16.62
CA PHE A 328 -6.63 -13.61 17.31
C PHE A 328 -5.97 -14.81 18.00
N THR A 329 -6.76 -15.71 18.58
CA THR A 329 -6.23 -16.94 19.17
C THR A 329 -5.51 -17.80 18.13
N ARG A 330 -6.09 -17.96 16.94
CA ARG A 330 -5.43 -18.66 15.82
C ARG A 330 -4.14 -17.99 15.39
N GLN A 331 -4.12 -16.65 15.27
CA GLN A 331 -2.91 -15.91 14.93
C GLN A 331 -1.79 -16.13 15.95
N VAL A 332 -2.13 -16.21 17.24
CA VAL A 332 -1.16 -16.55 18.28
C VAL A 332 -0.64 -17.99 18.13
N GLU A 333 -1.51 -18.96 17.81
CA GLU A 333 -1.11 -20.34 17.53
C GLU A 333 -0.17 -20.45 16.33
N GLU A 334 -0.45 -19.71 15.24
CA GLU A 334 0.41 -19.60 14.06
C GLU A 334 1.77 -18.99 14.42
N LYS A 335 1.77 -17.93 15.24
CA LYS A 335 2.99 -17.32 15.76
C LYS A 335 3.84 -18.28 16.59
N ASP A 336 3.22 -19.04 17.50
CA ASP A 336 3.89 -20.04 18.31
C ASP A 336 4.41 -21.22 17.47
N ALA A 337 3.79 -21.47 16.31
CA ALA A 337 4.25 -22.43 15.32
C ALA A 337 5.41 -21.90 14.43
N GLY A 338 5.79 -20.62 14.57
CA GLY A 338 6.95 -20.01 13.91
C GLY A 338 6.64 -18.99 12.83
N ASP A 339 5.39 -18.51 12.72
CA ASP A 339 5.03 -17.38 11.86
C ASP A 339 5.30 -16.06 12.57
N ASP A 340 6.46 -15.46 12.32
CA ASP A 340 6.87 -14.17 12.91
C ASP A 340 6.00 -12.99 12.46
N GLU A 341 5.19 -13.13 11.41
CA GLU A 341 4.31 -12.10 10.86
C GLU A 341 2.90 -12.15 11.43
N ALA A 342 2.51 -13.25 12.07
CA ALA A 342 1.21 -13.41 12.68
C ALA A 342 0.97 -12.39 13.82
N MET A 343 -0.29 -11.93 13.94
CA MET A 343 -0.67 -10.90 14.88
C MET A 343 -0.64 -11.37 16.34
N HIS A 344 -0.48 -10.39 17.24
CA HIS A 344 -0.63 -10.60 18.66
C HIS A 344 -2.11 -10.52 19.07
N TYR A 345 -2.45 -11.15 20.22
CA TYR A 345 -3.76 -10.98 20.84
C TYR A 345 -3.85 -9.60 21.50
N ASP A 346 -4.77 -8.75 21.07
CA ASP A 346 -5.04 -7.43 21.66
C ASP A 346 -6.34 -7.48 22.48
N GLU A 347 -6.22 -7.72 23.80
CA GLU A 347 -7.34 -7.81 24.73
C GLU A 347 -8.12 -6.49 24.82
N ASP A 348 -7.43 -5.34 24.73
CA ASP A 348 -8.09 -4.04 24.78
C ASP A 348 -8.91 -3.75 23.52
N TYR A 349 -8.46 -4.23 22.37
CA TYR A 349 -9.25 -4.15 21.14
C TYR A 349 -10.50 -5.04 21.22
N ILE A 350 -10.40 -6.27 21.76
CA ILE A 350 -11.58 -7.11 21.99
C ILE A 350 -12.58 -6.41 22.92
N ARG A 351 -12.08 -5.82 24.03
CA ARG A 351 -12.92 -5.02 24.94
C ARG A 351 -13.59 -3.84 24.23
N ALA A 352 -12.89 -3.17 23.31
CA ALA A 352 -13.49 -2.09 22.52
C ALA A 352 -14.65 -2.60 21.65
N LEU A 353 -14.48 -3.76 20.98
CA LEU A 353 -15.54 -4.39 20.21
C LEU A 353 -16.75 -4.78 21.05
N GLU A 354 -16.56 -5.18 22.31
CA GLU A 354 -17.65 -5.49 23.26
C GLU A 354 -18.52 -4.26 23.61
N TYR A 355 -17.98 -3.03 23.47
CA TYR A 355 -18.79 -1.81 23.56
C TYR A 355 -19.62 -1.54 22.30
N GLY A 356 -19.27 -2.16 21.18
CA GLY A 356 -19.99 -2.11 19.92
C GLY A 356 -19.29 -1.26 18.86
N LEU A 357 -18.69 -1.93 17.88
CA LEU A 357 -18.31 -1.30 16.62
C LEU A 357 -19.54 -1.33 15.69
N PRO A 358 -20.08 -0.18 15.22
CA PRO A 358 -21.14 -0.19 14.23
C PRO A 358 -20.68 -0.89 12.94
N PRO A 359 -21.57 -1.32 12.04
CA PRO A 359 -21.17 -1.74 10.71
C PRO A 359 -20.23 -0.69 10.13
N THR A 360 -19.00 -1.08 9.84
CA THR A 360 -17.91 -0.17 9.46
C THR A 360 -17.13 -0.78 8.31
N ALA A 361 -16.64 0.04 7.40
CA ALA A 361 -15.68 -0.39 6.40
C ALA A 361 -14.41 0.44 6.51
N GLY A 362 -13.26 -0.20 6.31
CA GLY A 362 -11.93 0.39 6.38
C GLY A 362 -11.06 0.01 5.18
N GLU A 363 -10.17 0.91 4.82
CA GLU A 363 -9.26 0.73 3.70
C GLU A 363 -7.90 1.37 3.96
N GLY A 364 -6.86 0.69 3.52
CA GLY A 364 -5.48 1.18 3.48
C GLY A 364 -4.99 1.34 2.04
N ILE A 365 -4.39 2.50 1.72
CA ILE A 365 -3.78 2.77 0.41
C ILE A 365 -2.30 3.13 0.60
N GLY A 366 -1.43 2.44 -0.14
CA GLY A 366 0.00 2.73 -0.15
C GLY A 366 0.32 4.02 -0.90
N ILE A 367 0.57 5.12 -0.19
CA ILE A 367 0.88 6.42 -0.79
C ILE A 367 2.16 6.36 -1.66
N ASP A 368 3.19 5.68 -1.19
CA ASP A 368 4.44 5.56 -1.95
C ASP A 368 4.21 4.82 -3.27
N ARG A 369 3.45 3.73 -3.26
CA ARG A 369 3.10 2.96 -4.47
C ARG A 369 2.24 3.78 -5.44
N LEU A 370 1.27 4.54 -4.93
CA LEU A 370 0.43 5.44 -5.74
C LEU A 370 1.28 6.53 -6.40
N VAL A 371 2.21 7.14 -5.66
CA VAL A 371 3.11 8.16 -6.21
C VAL A 371 4.06 7.55 -7.25
N MET A 372 4.57 6.34 -7.03
CA MET A 372 5.37 5.63 -8.04
C MET A 372 4.60 5.50 -9.36
N LEU A 373 3.33 5.11 -9.30
CA LEU A 373 2.46 4.98 -10.46
C LEU A 373 2.28 6.34 -11.18
N PHE A 374 1.99 7.40 -10.42
CA PHE A 374 1.70 8.74 -10.97
C PHE A 374 2.94 9.49 -11.48
N THR A 375 4.14 9.04 -11.14
CA THR A 375 5.40 9.69 -11.53
C THR A 375 6.30 8.82 -12.41
N ASP A 376 5.77 7.71 -12.95
CA ASP A 376 6.54 6.76 -13.76
C ASP A 376 7.83 6.31 -13.06
N SER A 377 7.75 6.08 -11.74
CA SER A 377 8.90 5.69 -10.92
C SER A 377 8.97 4.18 -10.76
N SER A 378 10.07 3.56 -11.15
CA SER A 378 10.24 2.10 -11.12
C SER A 378 10.57 1.55 -9.74
N THR A 379 11.05 2.39 -8.81
CA THR A 379 11.44 2.00 -7.46
C THR A 379 10.90 2.96 -6.40
N ILE A 380 10.52 2.40 -5.25
CA ILE A 380 10.03 3.17 -4.10
C ILE A 380 11.06 4.20 -3.60
N LYS A 381 12.36 3.98 -3.86
CA LYS A 381 13.44 4.92 -3.50
C LYS A 381 13.38 6.22 -4.28
N ASP A 382 12.77 6.24 -5.46
CA ASP A 382 12.61 7.45 -6.26
C ASP A 382 11.59 8.41 -5.63
N VAL A 383 10.61 7.89 -4.91
CA VAL A 383 9.51 8.66 -4.32
C VAL A 383 9.64 8.92 -2.82
N ILE A 384 10.70 8.43 -2.19
CA ILE A 384 11.08 8.72 -0.81
C ILE A 384 12.31 9.63 -0.82
N LEU A 385 12.25 10.78 -0.11
CA LEU A 385 13.35 11.76 -0.09
C LEU A 385 14.66 11.14 0.40
N PHE A 386 14.60 10.41 1.51
CA PHE A 386 15.75 9.74 2.11
C PHE A 386 15.40 8.26 2.35
N PRO A 387 15.51 7.41 1.31
CA PRO A 387 15.18 5.98 1.43
C PRO A 387 16.21 5.24 2.28
N HIS A 388 15.80 4.12 2.85
CA HIS A 388 16.73 3.24 3.56
C HIS A 388 17.73 2.62 2.59
N MET A 389 19.01 2.73 2.92
CA MET A 389 20.10 2.23 2.09
C MET A 389 20.98 1.29 2.92
N ARG A 390 21.51 0.25 2.28
CA ARG A 390 22.55 -0.57 2.92
C ARG A 390 23.75 0.31 3.26
N PRO A 391 24.44 0.08 4.41
CA PRO A 391 25.71 0.75 4.68
C PRO A 391 26.67 0.56 3.50
N GLN A 392 27.46 1.60 3.21
CA GLN A 392 28.56 1.44 2.25
C GLN A 392 29.60 0.55 2.92
N ALA A 393 30.13 -0.42 2.18
CA ALA A 393 31.30 -1.14 2.61
C ALA A 393 32.48 -0.15 2.63
N ASP A 394 33.24 -0.11 3.73
CA ASP A 394 34.46 0.69 3.88
C ASP A 394 35.54 0.24 2.90
#